data_396bf20a110f09c094aa806691565f14
#
_entry.id   396bf20a110f09c094aa806691565f14
#
_cell.length_a   1.000
_cell.length_b   1.000
_cell.length_c   1.000
_cell.angle_alpha   90.00
_cell.angle_beta   90.00
_cell.angle_gamma   90.00
#
_symmetry.space_group_name_H-M   'P 1'
#
loop_
_entity.id
_entity.type
_entity.pdbx_description
1 polymer ?
#
loop_
_entity_poly.entity_id
_entity_poly.type
_entity_poly.pdbx_seq_one_letter_code
_entity_poly.pdbx_strand_id
1 'polypeptide(L)'
;MNNKTKIMTIAAVSGGGKTTVTEKLTEKLTNSKALYFDSYHFENCPTDICKWIDDGANYDEWVLTPLIHDIQHLIREGNVDYIIVDYPFAYLNSEMRQLIDVTIFIDTPLDIAMARRILRDFKEDTIDEIHNDLKHY
;
A
#
# COMPACT_ATOMS: atom_id res chain seq x y z
N MET A 1 6.98 15.83 -27.10
CA MET A 1 7.36 14.61 -26.34
C MET A 1 6.26 14.28 -25.35
N ASN A 2 5.67 13.12 -25.47
CA ASN A 2 4.74 12.64 -24.46
C ASN A 2 5.55 12.19 -23.23
N ASN A 3 5.60 13.06 -22.23
CA ASN A 3 6.09 12.63 -20.93
C ASN A 3 5.08 11.60 -20.37
N LYS A 4 5.49 10.36 -20.34
CA LYS A 4 4.67 9.29 -19.76
C LYS A 4 4.57 9.52 -18.25
N THR A 5 3.34 9.51 -17.73
CA THR A 5 3.10 9.52 -16.29
C THR A 5 3.89 8.40 -15.60
N LYS A 6 4.62 8.74 -14.55
CA LYS A 6 5.40 7.78 -13.75
C LYS A 6 4.60 7.31 -12.54
N ILE A 7 4.59 6.00 -12.31
CA ILE A 7 3.89 5.38 -11.19
C ILE A 7 4.91 4.91 -10.16
N MET A 8 4.85 5.53 -8.99
CA MET A 8 5.74 5.26 -7.85
C MET A 8 4.91 4.69 -6.71
N THR A 9 5.28 3.54 -6.21
CA THR A 9 4.66 2.99 -5.01
C THR A 9 5.56 3.12 -3.80
N ILE A 10 4.97 3.36 -2.65
CA ILE A 10 5.65 3.44 -1.36
C ILE A 10 5.22 2.23 -0.55
N ALA A 11 6.14 1.33 -0.28
CA ALA A 11 5.90 0.11 0.48
C ALA A 11 6.66 0.13 1.80
N ALA A 12 6.08 -0.44 2.81
CA ALA A 12 6.68 -0.68 4.12
C ALA A 12 5.82 -1.67 4.89
N VAL A 13 6.32 -2.19 5.99
CA VAL A 13 5.50 -2.89 6.97
C VAL A 13 4.47 -1.94 7.58
N SER A 14 3.38 -2.47 8.11
CA SER A 14 2.37 -1.66 8.79
C SER A 14 3.00 -0.87 9.95
N GLY A 15 2.75 0.44 9.99
CA GLY A 15 3.42 1.36 10.91
C GLY A 15 4.78 1.87 10.44
N GLY A 16 5.20 1.50 9.22
CA GLY A 16 6.52 1.86 8.68
C GLY A 16 6.65 3.28 8.13
N GLY A 17 5.55 4.04 8.01
CA GLY A 17 5.59 5.45 7.58
C GLY A 17 5.23 5.69 6.11
N LYS A 18 4.59 4.75 5.43
CA LYS A 18 4.16 4.88 4.02
C LYS A 18 3.35 6.15 3.76
N THR A 19 2.34 6.39 4.56
CA THR A 19 1.43 7.53 4.38
C THR A 19 2.17 8.85 4.50
N THR A 20 3.02 9.00 5.51
CA THR A 20 3.82 10.21 5.71
C THR A 20 4.75 10.48 4.53
N VAL A 21 5.44 9.47 4.03
CA VAL A 21 6.34 9.62 2.87
C VAL A 21 5.55 9.93 1.60
N THR A 22 4.41 9.27 1.40
CA THR A 22 3.52 9.53 0.26
C THR A 22 3.07 10.99 0.24
N GLU A 23 2.61 11.52 1.36
CA GLU A 23 2.19 12.91 1.49
C GLU A 23 3.32 13.88 1.17
N LYS A 24 4.50 13.66 1.76
CA LYS A 24 5.67 14.53 1.55
C LYS A 24 6.17 14.50 0.11
N LEU A 25 6.17 13.35 -0.53
CA LEU A 25 6.54 13.25 -1.96
C LEU A 25 5.55 13.98 -2.85
N THR A 26 4.26 13.85 -2.56
CA THR A 26 3.20 14.53 -3.32
C THR A 26 3.31 16.05 -3.20
N GLU A 27 3.70 16.56 -2.04
CA GLU A 27 3.96 17.98 -1.83
C GLU A 27 5.18 18.49 -2.60
N LYS A 28 6.22 17.66 -2.72
CA LYS A 28 7.49 18.03 -3.36
C LYS A 28 7.50 17.86 -4.87
N LEU A 29 6.80 16.87 -5.39
CA LEU A 29 6.75 16.60 -6.83
C LEU A 29 5.62 17.41 -7.46
N THR A 30 6.01 18.33 -8.34
CA THR A 30 5.06 19.14 -9.08
C THR A 30 4.20 18.26 -9.97
N ASN A 31 2.90 18.57 -10.03
CA ASN A 31 1.95 17.87 -10.89
C ASN A 31 1.84 16.36 -10.56
N SER A 32 1.69 16.07 -9.28
CA SER A 32 1.55 14.71 -8.77
C SER A 32 0.18 14.46 -8.14
N LYS A 33 -0.23 13.20 -8.09
CA LYS A 33 -1.46 12.73 -7.46
C LYS A 33 -1.14 11.54 -6.55
N ALA A 34 -1.63 11.60 -5.32
CA ALA A 34 -1.52 10.50 -4.37
C ALA A 34 -2.75 9.60 -4.40
N LEU A 35 -2.54 8.30 -4.32
CA LEU A 35 -3.57 7.30 -4.09
C LEU A 35 -3.20 6.46 -2.86
N TYR A 36 -4.19 6.07 -2.09
CA TYR A 36 -4.00 5.36 -0.82
C TYR A 36 -4.74 4.03 -0.84
N PHE A 37 -3.99 2.94 -0.76
CA PHE A 37 -4.53 1.58 -0.75
C PHE A 37 -5.63 1.40 0.32
N ASP A 38 -5.41 1.92 1.51
CA ASP A 38 -6.34 1.80 2.64
C ASP A 38 -7.65 2.58 2.46
N SER A 39 -7.72 3.45 1.46
CA SER A 39 -8.96 4.19 1.11
C SER A 39 -9.90 3.40 0.20
N TYR A 40 -9.47 2.28 -0.31
CA TYR A 40 -10.25 1.43 -1.21
C TYR A 40 -10.94 0.30 -0.46
N HIS A 41 -12.12 -0.06 -0.94
CA HIS A 41 -12.80 -1.30 -0.56
C HIS A 41 -12.61 -2.32 -1.68
N PHE A 42 -11.95 -3.44 -1.36
CA PHE A 42 -11.75 -4.54 -2.30
C PHE A 42 -12.72 -5.67 -1.97
N GLU A 43 -13.65 -5.98 -2.89
CA GLU A 43 -14.66 -7.02 -2.68
C GLU A 43 -14.05 -8.42 -2.66
N ASN A 44 -13.05 -8.65 -3.52
CA ASN A 44 -12.37 -9.93 -3.66
C ASN A 44 -10.95 -9.84 -3.07
N CYS A 45 -10.84 -10.05 -1.77
CA CYS A 45 -9.59 -10.07 -1.05
C CYS A 45 -9.69 -11.00 0.17
N PRO A 46 -8.56 -11.44 0.72
CA PRO A 46 -8.56 -12.20 1.96
C PRO A 46 -9.22 -11.43 3.11
N THR A 47 -10.17 -12.05 3.80
CA THR A 47 -10.88 -11.44 4.93
C THR A 47 -10.19 -11.71 6.26
N ASP A 48 -9.53 -12.85 6.38
CA ASP A 48 -8.71 -13.23 7.53
C ASP A 48 -7.23 -13.20 7.12
N ILE A 49 -6.56 -12.10 7.48
CA ILE A 49 -5.16 -11.87 7.09
C ILE A 49 -4.23 -12.89 7.75
N CYS A 50 -4.47 -13.26 8.99
CA CYS A 50 -3.64 -14.25 9.68
C CYS A 50 -3.70 -15.61 8.99
N LYS A 51 -4.90 -16.05 8.62
CA LYS A 51 -5.10 -17.29 7.87
C LYS A 51 -4.46 -17.21 6.47
N TRP A 52 -4.60 -16.09 5.80
CA TRP A 52 -3.98 -15.86 4.48
C TRP A 52 -2.45 -15.99 4.56
N ILE A 53 -1.83 -15.44 5.61
CA ILE A 53 -0.38 -15.57 5.84
C ILE A 53 -0.01 -17.05 6.09
N ASP A 54 -0.76 -17.75 6.94
CA ASP A 54 -0.53 -19.16 7.24
C ASP A 54 -0.67 -20.05 5.99
N ASP A 55 -1.56 -19.69 5.07
CA ASP A 55 -1.81 -20.39 3.81
C ASP A 55 -0.78 -20.05 2.70
N GLY A 56 0.25 -19.25 2.99
CA GLY A 56 1.34 -18.94 2.07
C GLY A 56 1.31 -17.55 1.46
N ALA A 57 0.37 -16.70 1.84
CA ALA A 57 0.28 -15.29 1.43
C ALA A 57 0.35 -15.09 -0.10
N ASN A 58 -0.60 -15.67 -0.84
CA ASN A 58 -0.70 -15.42 -2.27
C ASN A 58 -1.27 -14.03 -2.53
N TYR A 59 -0.43 -13.09 -2.97
CA TYR A 59 -0.82 -11.70 -3.20
C TYR A 59 -1.77 -11.51 -4.37
N ASP A 60 -1.89 -12.48 -5.28
CA ASP A 60 -2.83 -12.43 -6.40
C ASP A 60 -4.28 -12.73 -5.99
N GLU A 61 -4.51 -13.18 -4.75
CA GLU A 61 -5.84 -13.25 -4.16
C GLU A 61 -6.45 -11.87 -3.90
N TRP A 62 -5.62 -10.82 -3.89
CA TRP A 62 -6.07 -9.44 -3.83
C TRP A 62 -6.44 -8.94 -5.22
N VAL A 63 -7.73 -8.79 -5.46
CA VAL A 63 -8.24 -8.22 -6.72
C VAL A 63 -8.32 -6.70 -6.56
N LEU A 64 -7.36 -5.99 -7.15
CA LEU A 64 -7.13 -4.57 -6.94
C LEU A 64 -7.80 -3.68 -8.01
N THR A 65 -8.86 -4.17 -8.65
CA THR A 65 -9.54 -3.50 -9.76
C THR A 65 -9.87 -2.03 -9.51
N PRO A 66 -10.43 -1.61 -8.34
CA PRO A 66 -10.74 -0.20 -8.12
C PRO A 66 -9.49 0.70 -8.13
N LEU A 67 -8.39 0.26 -7.51
CA LEU A 67 -7.13 1.00 -7.51
C LEU A 67 -6.52 1.08 -8.91
N ILE A 68 -6.46 -0.05 -9.61
CA ILE A 68 -5.94 -0.14 -10.97
C ILE A 68 -6.74 0.73 -11.92
N HIS A 69 -8.07 0.73 -11.79
CA HIS A 69 -8.97 1.58 -12.57
C HIS A 69 -8.64 3.07 -12.39
N ASP A 70 -8.43 3.52 -11.16
CA ASP A 70 -8.09 4.91 -10.88
C ASP A 70 -6.71 5.30 -11.44
N ILE A 71 -5.72 4.42 -11.33
CA ILE A 71 -4.40 4.64 -11.93
C ILE A 71 -4.52 4.79 -13.44
N GLN A 72 -5.22 3.87 -14.08
CA GLN A 72 -5.41 3.89 -15.54
C GLN A 72 -6.20 5.12 -16.00
N HIS A 73 -7.18 5.54 -15.23
CA HIS A 73 -7.93 6.77 -15.49
C HIS A 73 -7.04 8.00 -15.46
N LEU A 74 -6.20 8.15 -14.44
CA LEU A 74 -5.24 9.25 -14.33
C LEU A 74 -4.21 9.25 -15.48
N ILE A 75 -3.76 8.07 -15.90
CA ILE A 75 -2.86 7.94 -17.04
C ILE A 75 -3.55 8.43 -18.33
N ARG A 76 -4.81 8.03 -18.55
CA ARG A 76 -5.57 8.43 -19.76
C ARG A 76 -5.85 9.92 -19.80
N GLU A 77 -6.14 10.54 -18.66
CA GLU A 77 -6.33 11.99 -18.58
C GLU A 77 -5.06 12.76 -18.94
N GLY A 78 -3.88 12.19 -18.64
CA GLY A 78 -2.59 12.77 -19.01
C GLY A 78 -2.25 14.09 -18.31
N ASN A 79 -2.93 14.41 -17.21
CA ASN A 79 -2.80 15.68 -16.51
C ASN A 79 -1.80 15.66 -15.35
N VAL A 80 -1.23 14.50 -15.03
CA VAL A 80 -0.27 14.33 -13.96
C VAL A 80 1.02 13.70 -14.47
N ASP A 81 2.15 14.15 -13.93
CA ASP A 81 3.47 13.60 -14.24
C ASP A 81 3.81 12.39 -13.35
N TYR A 82 3.30 12.40 -12.11
CA TYR A 82 3.55 11.35 -11.15
C TYR A 82 2.26 10.90 -10.47
N ILE A 83 2.10 9.60 -10.35
CA ILE A 83 1.10 8.97 -9.48
C ILE A 83 1.88 8.29 -8.35
N ILE A 84 1.64 8.71 -7.12
CA ILE A 84 2.31 8.17 -5.94
C ILE A 84 1.30 7.34 -5.17
N VAL A 85 1.56 6.06 -4.99
CA VAL A 85 0.63 5.13 -4.36
C VAL A 85 1.19 4.63 -3.03
N ASP A 86 0.50 4.94 -1.95
CA ASP A 86 0.69 4.32 -0.65
C ASP A 86 0.16 2.88 -0.76
N TYR A 87 1.07 1.90 -0.95
CA TYR A 87 0.73 0.57 -1.39
C TYR A 87 1.64 -0.49 -0.77
N PRO A 88 1.10 -1.47 -0.03
CA PRO A 88 1.91 -2.33 0.82
C PRO A 88 2.63 -3.48 0.11
N PHE A 89 2.24 -3.85 -1.11
CA PHE A 89 2.66 -5.12 -1.70
C PHE A 89 3.86 -5.04 -2.64
N ALA A 90 4.44 -3.86 -2.85
CA ALA A 90 5.56 -3.68 -3.78
C ALA A 90 5.27 -4.34 -5.15
N TYR A 91 6.07 -5.32 -5.58
CA TYR A 91 5.90 -6.02 -6.86
C TYR A 91 5.17 -7.38 -6.74
N LEU A 92 4.61 -7.70 -5.58
CA LEU A 92 4.11 -9.04 -5.28
C LEU A 92 2.74 -9.36 -5.90
N ASN A 93 1.92 -8.36 -6.20
CA ASN A 93 0.68 -8.57 -6.94
C ASN A 93 0.94 -8.47 -8.45
N SER A 94 0.57 -9.50 -9.21
CA SER A 94 0.93 -9.64 -10.63
C SER A 94 0.31 -8.57 -11.52
N GLU A 95 -0.92 -8.16 -11.28
CA GLU A 95 -1.58 -7.10 -12.05
C GLU A 95 -0.97 -5.73 -11.77
N MET A 96 -0.84 -5.39 -10.49
CA MET A 96 -0.31 -4.10 -10.08
C MET A 96 1.15 -3.92 -10.51
N ARG A 97 1.94 -4.99 -10.45
CA ARG A 97 3.35 -4.97 -10.87
C ARG A 97 3.55 -4.44 -12.29
N GLN A 98 2.62 -4.71 -13.20
CA GLN A 98 2.72 -4.27 -14.59
C GLN A 98 2.59 -2.74 -14.75
N LEU A 99 1.99 -2.06 -13.78
CA LEU A 99 1.79 -0.62 -13.80
C LEU A 99 2.91 0.16 -13.12
N ILE A 100 3.66 -0.47 -12.22
CA ILE A 100 4.64 0.19 -11.36
C ILE A 100 5.92 0.47 -12.13
N ASP A 101 6.34 1.75 -12.17
CA ASP A 101 7.64 2.15 -12.70
C ASP A 101 8.76 2.02 -11.65
N VAL A 102 8.46 2.37 -10.40
CA VAL A 102 9.41 2.27 -9.29
C VAL A 102 8.69 2.02 -7.96
N THR A 103 9.26 1.20 -7.11
CA THR A 103 8.84 1.00 -5.72
C THR A 103 9.92 1.52 -4.78
N ILE A 104 9.51 2.35 -3.83
CA ILE A 104 10.36 2.78 -2.71
C ILE A 104 9.94 1.98 -1.48
N PHE A 105 10.87 1.21 -0.94
CA PHE A 105 10.65 0.45 0.30
C PHE A 105 11.25 1.20 1.49
N ILE A 106 10.43 1.45 2.51
CA ILE A 106 10.88 2.09 3.73
C ILE A 106 11.23 1.00 4.74
N ASP A 107 12.50 0.89 5.06
CA ASP A 107 13.03 -0.11 5.99
C ASP A 107 13.04 0.46 7.43
N THR A 108 11.85 0.67 7.98
CA THR A 108 11.70 1.07 9.38
C THR A 108 11.95 -0.15 10.28
N PRO A 109 12.75 0.02 11.37
CA PRO A 109 12.94 -1.06 12.34
C PRO A 109 11.60 -1.64 12.82
N LEU A 110 11.50 -2.96 12.85
CA LEU A 110 10.24 -3.66 13.13
C LEU A 110 9.66 -3.35 14.51
N ASP A 111 10.49 -3.15 15.51
CA ASP A 111 10.08 -2.77 16.86
C ASP A 111 9.41 -1.40 16.89
N ILE A 112 9.92 -0.44 16.14
CA ILE A 112 9.35 0.90 16.01
C ILE A 112 8.03 0.84 15.23
N ALA A 113 8.02 0.14 14.10
CA ALA A 113 6.83 -0.01 13.27
C ALA A 113 5.71 -0.73 14.02
N MET A 114 6.02 -1.80 14.74
CA MET A 114 5.08 -2.56 15.57
C MET A 114 4.50 -1.68 16.69
N ALA A 115 5.33 -0.92 17.40
CA ALA A 115 4.86 -0.03 18.45
C ALA A 115 3.89 1.03 17.91
N ARG A 116 4.19 1.64 16.77
CA ARG A 116 3.32 2.61 16.12
C ARG A 116 1.99 2.00 15.71
N ARG A 117 2.03 0.78 15.17
CA ARG A 117 0.83 0.04 14.78
C ARG A 117 -0.06 -0.27 15.96
N ILE A 118 0.49 -0.76 17.06
CA ILE A 118 -0.26 -1.06 18.29
C ILE A 118 -0.97 0.19 18.80
N LEU A 119 -0.27 1.31 18.88
CA LEU A 119 -0.85 2.56 19.36
C LEU A 119 -1.96 3.11 18.46
N ARG A 120 -1.88 2.82 17.17
CA ARG A 120 -2.87 3.30 16.17
C ARG A 120 -4.09 2.40 16.09
N ASP A 121 -3.89 1.08 15.98
CA ASP A 121 -4.92 0.15 15.51
C ASP A 121 -5.58 -0.66 16.64
N PHE A 122 -4.92 -0.84 17.79
CA PHE A 122 -5.37 -1.77 18.83
C PHE A 122 -5.89 -1.12 20.11
N LYS A 123 -6.49 0.06 20.00
CA LYS A 123 -6.98 0.80 21.17
C LYS A 123 -8.13 0.12 21.92
N GLU A 124 -8.93 -0.68 21.22
CA GLU A 124 -10.14 -1.32 21.73
C GLU A 124 -10.13 -2.83 21.56
N ASP A 125 -9.05 -3.42 21.10
CA ASP A 125 -8.95 -4.85 20.87
C ASP A 125 -8.62 -5.61 22.16
N THR A 126 -9.02 -6.88 22.19
CA THR A 126 -8.67 -7.77 23.30
C THR A 126 -7.20 -8.19 23.24
N ILE A 127 -6.67 -8.64 24.37
CA ILE A 127 -5.29 -9.14 24.45
C ILE A 127 -5.06 -10.33 23.51
N ASP A 128 -6.06 -11.20 23.38
CA ASP A 128 -5.98 -12.38 22.49
C ASP A 128 -5.94 -11.99 21.02
N GLU A 129 -6.72 -11.00 20.61
CA GLU A 129 -6.70 -10.44 19.26
C GLU A 129 -5.35 -9.80 18.94
N ILE A 130 -4.83 -8.99 19.84
CA ILE A 130 -3.51 -8.36 19.71
C ILE A 130 -2.41 -9.43 19.63
N HIS A 131 -2.45 -10.43 20.48
CA HIS A 131 -1.46 -11.51 20.51
C HIS A 131 -1.48 -12.33 19.21
N ASN A 132 -2.65 -12.66 18.69
CA ASN A 132 -2.78 -13.36 17.42
C ASN A 132 -2.21 -12.54 16.26
N ASP A 133 -2.51 -11.26 16.21
CA ASP A 133 -2.00 -10.36 15.17
C ASP A 133 -0.47 -10.23 15.22
N LEU A 134 0.10 -10.08 16.41
CA LEU A 134 1.55 -9.96 16.60
C LEU A 134 2.34 -11.21 16.18
N LYS A 135 1.75 -12.39 16.27
CA LYS A 135 2.38 -13.62 15.76
C LYS A 135 2.59 -13.60 14.25
N HIS A 136 1.77 -12.86 13.54
CA HIS A 136 1.78 -12.77 12.07
C HIS A 136 2.42 -11.49 11.56
N TYR A 137 2.89 -10.64 12.44
CA TYR A 137 3.58 -9.39 12.08
C TYR A 137 5.01 -9.69 11.59
#